data_561dc20fa7b2ed1c2a37315d7402e48b
#
_entry.id   561dc20fa7b2ed1c2a37315d7402e48b
#
_cell.length_a   1.000
_cell.length_b   1.000
_cell.length_c   1.000
_cell.angle_alpha   90.00
_cell.angle_beta   90.00
_cell.angle_gamma   90.00
#
_symmetry.space_group_name_H-M   'P 1'
#
loop_
_entity.id
_entity.type
_entity.pdbx_description
1 polymer ?
#
loop_
_entity_poly.entity_id
_entity_poly.type
_entity_poly.pdbx_seq_one_letter_code
_entity_poly.pdbx_strand_id
1 'polypeptide(L)'
;AMALQGVPRAVRLLQVPLELIAMSHVPKFHRLAVADLKRETADAVSMTFAIPGELTDDYAFAPGQYLTLRTTMDGEEVRRSYSICSSPDDHELRIAVKKVDGGAFSSWALDELKSGDELDVMTPTGRFGVAHAPGEARVHVGFAAGSGITPIISIVRGILAREPNSRFFLFYGNRATNGILFREALEELKDRFMG
;
A
#
# COMPACT_ATOMS: atom_id res chain seq x y z
N ALA A 1 44.68 17.03 -6.28
CA ALA A 1 43.86 15.96 -6.82
C ALA A 1 43.53 15.01 -5.68
N MET A 2 42.39 15.14 -5.05
CA MET A 2 41.90 14.25 -3.99
C MET A 2 40.97 13.23 -4.67
N ALA A 3 41.40 11.98 -4.69
CA ALA A 3 40.64 10.88 -5.23
C ALA A 3 39.45 10.55 -4.31
N LEU A 4 38.23 10.67 -4.82
CA LEU A 4 37.01 10.14 -4.22
C LEU A 4 37.04 8.60 -4.39
N GLN A 5 37.58 7.88 -3.41
CA GLN A 5 37.41 6.44 -3.29
C GLN A 5 36.18 6.17 -2.41
N GLY A 6 35.23 5.38 -2.92
CA GLY A 6 34.20 4.76 -2.08
C GLY A 6 32.74 5.06 -2.39
N VAL A 7 32.36 5.22 -3.65
CA VAL A 7 30.94 5.07 -4.02
C VAL A 7 30.71 3.58 -4.33
N PRO A 8 29.91 2.85 -3.53
CA PRO A 8 29.60 1.46 -3.87
C PRO A 8 28.80 1.42 -5.16
N ARG A 9 29.24 0.56 -6.05
CA ARG A 9 28.71 0.31 -7.38
C ARG A 9 27.27 -0.17 -7.29
N ALA A 10 26.43 0.45 -8.13
CA ALA A 10 25.13 -0.02 -8.58
C ALA A 10 23.96 0.07 -7.57
N VAL A 11 23.23 1.17 -7.67
CA VAL A 11 21.75 1.06 -7.54
C VAL A 11 21.31 0.14 -8.68
N ARG A 12 21.23 -1.14 -8.40
CA ARG A 12 20.56 -2.10 -9.29
C ARG A 12 19.09 -1.77 -9.21
N LEU A 13 18.52 -1.22 -10.27
CA LEU A 13 17.08 -1.31 -10.51
C LEU A 13 16.75 -2.80 -10.55
N LEU A 14 16.27 -3.34 -9.45
CA LEU A 14 15.92 -4.75 -9.32
C LEU A 14 14.75 -5.01 -10.25
N GLN A 15 15.02 -5.73 -11.32
CA GLN A 15 14.01 -6.41 -12.09
C GLN A 15 13.30 -7.38 -11.14
N VAL A 16 12.02 -7.13 -10.86
CA VAL A 16 11.14 -8.11 -10.23
C VAL A 16 11.21 -9.37 -11.10
N PRO A 17 11.50 -10.57 -10.55
CA PRO A 17 11.51 -11.78 -11.36
C PRO A 17 10.20 -11.90 -12.12
N LEU A 18 10.28 -12.18 -13.43
CA LEU A 18 9.11 -12.34 -14.31
C LEU A 18 8.13 -13.39 -13.78
N GLU A 19 8.59 -14.33 -12.99
CA GLU A 19 7.81 -15.41 -12.38
C GLU A 19 6.81 -14.92 -11.30
N LEU A 20 7.11 -13.83 -10.59
CA LEU A 20 6.13 -13.16 -9.71
C LEU A 20 5.12 -12.29 -10.50
N ILE A 21 5.42 -12.03 -11.76
CA ILE A 21 4.56 -11.28 -12.69
C ILE A 21 3.65 -12.23 -13.47
N ALA A 22 3.96 -13.52 -13.48
CA ALA A 22 3.37 -14.51 -14.38
C ALA A 22 2.03 -15.11 -13.93
N MET A 23 1.45 -14.65 -12.85
CA MET A 23 -0.01 -14.80 -12.69
C MET A 23 -0.68 -13.61 -13.39
N SER A 24 -0.71 -13.66 -14.72
CA SER A 24 -1.58 -12.77 -15.51
C SER A 24 -3.03 -13.20 -15.35
N HIS A 25 -3.56 -13.01 -14.14
CA HIS A 25 -5.00 -13.02 -13.96
C HIS A 25 -5.54 -11.81 -14.71
N VAL A 26 -6.43 -12.06 -15.65
CA VAL A 26 -7.23 -10.98 -16.22
C VAL A 26 -7.93 -10.29 -15.06
N PRO A 27 -7.72 -8.99 -14.83
CA PRO A 27 -8.30 -8.31 -13.70
C PRO A 27 -9.83 -8.48 -13.67
N LYS A 28 -10.36 -8.94 -12.55
CA LYS A 28 -11.80 -9.18 -12.36
C LYS A 28 -12.30 -8.27 -11.24
N PHE A 29 -13.56 -7.85 -11.37
CA PHE A 29 -14.26 -7.17 -10.28
C PHE A 29 -15.10 -8.18 -9.51
N HIS A 30 -14.97 -8.14 -8.18
CA HIS A 30 -15.86 -8.83 -7.26
C HIS A 30 -16.48 -7.82 -6.31
N ARG A 31 -17.70 -8.12 -5.87
CA ARG A 31 -18.37 -7.30 -4.88
C ARG A 31 -17.91 -7.71 -3.49
N LEU A 32 -17.24 -6.80 -2.78
CA LEU A 32 -16.67 -7.05 -1.46
C LEU A 32 -17.27 -6.10 -0.44
N ALA A 33 -17.56 -6.62 0.74
CA ALA A 33 -17.99 -5.82 1.87
C ALA A 33 -16.80 -5.10 2.52
N VAL A 34 -17.02 -3.86 2.93
CA VAL A 34 -16.12 -3.12 3.80
C VAL A 34 -16.23 -3.69 5.21
N ALA A 35 -15.22 -4.41 5.65
CA ALA A 35 -15.21 -5.03 6.97
C ALA A 35 -14.95 -4.00 8.07
N ASP A 36 -14.06 -3.05 7.83
CA ASP A 36 -13.68 -2.02 8.80
C ASP A 36 -13.31 -0.71 8.11
N LEU A 37 -13.60 0.40 8.81
CA LEU A 37 -13.22 1.75 8.42
C LEU A 37 -12.56 2.45 9.61
N LYS A 38 -11.31 2.90 9.41
CA LYS A 38 -10.56 3.65 10.41
C LYS A 38 -10.26 5.05 9.93
N ARG A 39 -10.57 6.07 10.72
CA ARG A 39 -10.14 7.44 10.47
C ARG A 39 -8.64 7.55 10.77
N GLU A 40 -7.84 7.79 9.75
CA GLU A 40 -6.38 7.94 9.88
C GLU A 40 -5.98 9.39 10.18
N THR A 41 -6.64 10.35 9.51
CA THR A 41 -6.49 11.80 9.75
C THR A 41 -7.84 12.49 9.57
N ALA A 42 -7.91 13.81 9.77
CA ALA A 42 -9.13 14.57 9.50
C ALA A 42 -9.62 14.45 8.04
N ASP A 43 -8.68 14.21 7.11
CA ASP A 43 -8.93 14.17 5.66
C ASP A 43 -8.64 12.81 5.02
N ALA A 44 -8.47 11.74 5.82
CA ALA A 44 -8.19 10.41 5.29
C ALA A 44 -8.81 9.28 6.11
N VAL A 45 -9.24 8.22 5.42
CA VAL A 45 -9.79 7.00 5.98
C VAL A 45 -9.09 5.80 5.38
N SER A 46 -8.79 4.79 6.18
CA SER A 46 -8.43 3.45 5.68
C SER A 46 -9.63 2.53 5.73
N MET A 47 -9.72 1.61 4.78
CA MET A 47 -10.77 0.60 4.72
C MET A 47 -10.18 -0.78 4.48
N THR A 48 -10.70 -1.75 5.22
CA THR A 48 -10.37 -3.17 5.09
C THR A 48 -11.53 -3.89 4.43
N PHE A 49 -11.24 -4.76 3.47
CA PHE A 49 -12.25 -5.55 2.76
C PHE A 49 -12.37 -6.94 3.37
N ALA A 50 -13.60 -7.44 3.49
CA ALA A 50 -13.87 -8.84 3.79
C ALA A 50 -13.70 -9.66 2.52
N ILE A 51 -12.73 -10.58 2.53
CA ILE A 51 -12.49 -11.47 1.39
C ILE A 51 -13.17 -12.82 1.65
N PRO A 52 -14.18 -13.20 0.85
CA PRO A 52 -14.75 -14.54 0.91
C PRO A 52 -13.69 -15.62 0.68
N GLY A 53 -13.82 -16.76 1.37
CA GLY A 53 -12.81 -17.83 1.31
C GLY A 53 -12.48 -18.32 -0.10
N GLU A 54 -13.50 -18.37 -0.97
CA GLU A 54 -13.35 -18.75 -2.38
C GLU A 54 -12.60 -17.73 -3.25
N LEU A 55 -12.43 -16.49 -2.75
CA LEU A 55 -11.71 -15.42 -3.46
C LEU A 55 -10.32 -15.15 -2.88
N THR A 56 -9.88 -15.90 -1.88
CA THR A 56 -8.59 -15.67 -1.20
C THR A 56 -7.42 -15.63 -2.19
N ASP A 57 -7.39 -16.55 -3.14
CA ASP A 57 -6.31 -16.62 -4.15
C ASP A 57 -6.40 -15.46 -5.16
N ASP A 58 -7.60 -15.02 -5.52
CA ASP A 58 -7.82 -13.89 -6.44
C ASP A 58 -7.37 -12.56 -5.82
N TYR A 59 -7.39 -12.46 -4.48
CA TYR A 59 -6.97 -11.26 -3.73
C TYR A 59 -5.62 -11.40 -3.03
N ALA A 60 -4.85 -12.46 -3.33
CA ALA A 60 -3.45 -12.53 -2.95
C ALA A 60 -2.68 -11.38 -3.64
N PHE A 61 -1.85 -10.67 -2.90
CA PHE A 61 -1.15 -9.50 -3.42
C PHE A 61 0.32 -9.45 -3.01
N ALA A 62 1.09 -8.69 -3.77
CA ALA A 62 2.45 -8.30 -3.42
C ALA A 62 2.48 -6.85 -2.88
N PRO A 63 3.36 -6.54 -1.91
CA PRO A 63 3.54 -5.18 -1.43
C PRO A 63 3.78 -4.18 -2.56
N GLY A 64 3.05 -3.05 -2.53
CA GLY A 64 3.12 -2.00 -3.55
C GLY A 64 2.08 -2.12 -4.68
N GLN A 65 1.30 -3.20 -4.73
CA GLN A 65 0.15 -3.30 -5.63
C GLN A 65 -1.02 -2.40 -5.18
N TYR A 66 -2.01 -2.25 -6.06
CA TYR A 66 -3.18 -1.43 -5.82
C TYR A 66 -4.48 -2.16 -6.20
N LEU A 67 -5.58 -1.69 -5.67
CA LEU A 67 -6.94 -2.06 -6.04
C LEU A 67 -7.57 -0.93 -6.86
N THR A 68 -8.42 -1.29 -7.82
CA THR A 68 -9.34 -0.34 -8.46
C THR A 68 -10.74 -0.58 -7.91
N LEU A 69 -11.30 0.44 -7.30
CA LEU A 69 -12.67 0.45 -6.82
C LEU A 69 -13.59 1.00 -7.89
N ARG A 70 -14.78 0.44 -8.00
CA ARG A 70 -15.82 0.89 -8.92
C ARG A 70 -17.14 1.05 -8.15
N THR A 71 -17.82 2.14 -8.40
CA THR A 71 -19.17 2.42 -7.86
C THR A 71 -19.92 3.33 -8.81
N THR A 72 -21.22 3.52 -8.58
CA THR A 72 -22.04 4.47 -9.33
C THR A 72 -22.30 5.69 -8.46
N MET A 73 -22.03 6.87 -8.99
CA MET A 73 -22.27 8.17 -8.34
C MET A 73 -23.01 9.06 -9.34
N ASP A 74 -24.14 9.62 -8.90
CA ASP A 74 -25.01 10.47 -9.76
C ASP A 74 -25.39 9.83 -11.11
N GLY A 75 -25.54 8.48 -11.12
CA GLY A 75 -25.89 7.71 -12.31
C GLY A 75 -24.69 7.38 -13.23
N GLU A 76 -23.49 7.83 -12.91
CA GLU A 76 -22.27 7.57 -13.68
C GLU A 76 -21.35 6.56 -12.98
N GLU A 77 -20.69 5.68 -13.74
CA GLU A 77 -19.69 4.78 -13.23
C GLU A 77 -18.40 5.54 -12.89
N VAL A 78 -17.95 5.41 -11.65
CA VAL A 78 -16.72 6.02 -11.14
C VAL A 78 -15.74 4.92 -10.77
N ARG A 79 -14.50 5.00 -11.31
CA ARG A 79 -13.39 4.12 -10.94
C ARG A 79 -12.25 4.91 -10.32
N ARG A 80 -11.69 4.39 -9.22
CA ARG A 80 -10.53 4.99 -8.55
C ARG A 80 -9.59 3.90 -8.06
N SER A 81 -8.30 4.13 -8.24
CA SER A 81 -7.25 3.19 -7.83
C SER A 81 -6.56 3.67 -6.56
N TYR A 82 -6.36 2.76 -5.62
CA TYR A 82 -5.72 3.02 -4.33
C TYR A 82 -4.72 1.92 -4.03
N SER A 83 -3.50 2.31 -3.66
CA SER A 83 -2.46 1.37 -3.26
C SER A 83 -2.86 0.63 -2.00
N ILE A 84 -2.54 -0.67 -1.95
CA ILE A 84 -2.70 -1.49 -0.76
C ILE A 84 -1.67 -1.01 0.26
N CYS A 85 -2.11 -0.77 1.50
CA CYS A 85 -1.28 -0.28 2.60
C CYS A 85 -1.02 -1.33 3.69
N SER A 86 -1.70 -2.48 3.64
CA SER A 86 -1.39 -3.65 4.45
C SER A 86 -0.22 -4.46 3.87
N SER A 87 0.40 -5.31 4.68
CA SER A 87 1.29 -6.37 4.21
C SER A 87 0.49 -7.66 3.99
N PRO A 88 0.90 -8.54 3.07
CA PRO A 88 0.33 -9.89 3.00
C PRO A 88 0.38 -10.66 4.32
N ASP A 89 1.36 -10.37 5.17
CA ASP A 89 1.54 -10.99 6.49
C ASP A 89 0.56 -10.45 7.54
N ASP A 90 -0.14 -9.34 7.28
CA ASP A 90 -1.19 -8.78 8.15
C ASP A 90 -2.52 -9.56 8.01
N HIS A 91 -2.64 -10.46 7.04
CA HIS A 91 -3.86 -11.22 6.71
C HIS A 91 -5.10 -10.35 6.48
N GLU A 92 -4.90 -9.15 5.96
CA GLU A 92 -5.96 -8.21 5.62
C GLU A 92 -5.68 -7.52 4.28
N LEU A 93 -6.74 -7.16 3.59
CA LEU A 93 -6.68 -6.34 2.38
C LEU A 93 -7.15 -4.92 2.71
N ARG A 94 -6.20 -4.00 2.91
CA ARG A 94 -6.47 -2.62 3.35
C ARG A 94 -5.90 -1.60 2.36
N ILE A 95 -6.70 -0.58 2.08
CA ILE A 95 -6.28 0.62 1.34
C ILE A 95 -6.55 1.87 2.18
N ALA A 96 -6.01 3.02 1.76
CA ALA A 96 -6.38 4.30 2.34
C ALA A 96 -6.78 5.31 1.27
N VAL A 97 -7.83 6.06 1.58
CA VAL A 97 -8.38 7.13 0.74
C VAL A 97 -8.17 8.46 1.44
N LYS A 98 -7.44 9.36 0.80
CA LYS A 98 -7.29 10.74 1.26
C LYS A 98 -8.20 11.64 0.43
N LYS A 99 -8.89 12.56 1.10
CA LYS A 99 -9.81 13.53 0.46
C LYS A 99 -9.04 14.40 -0.53
N VAL A 100 -9.59 14.51 -1.72
CA VAL A 100 -9.13 15.42 -2.78
C VAL A 100 -10.20 16.50 -2.91
N ASP A 101 -9.78 17.74 -2.96
CA ASP A 101 -10.71 18.87 -3.14
C ASP A 101 -11.50 18.71 -4.44
N GLY A 102 -12.82 18.74 -4.35
CA GLY A 102 -13.74 18.47 -5.47
C GLY A 102 -13.79 16.99 -5.92
N GLY A 103 -13.12 16.07 -5.23
CA GLY A 103 -13.13 14.65 -5.53
C GLY A 103 -14.39 13.96 -5.01
N ALA A 104 -15.36 13.63 -5.88
CA ALA A 104 -16.61 12.99 -5.49
C ALA A 104 -16.40 11.70 -4.69
N PHE A 105 -15.63 10.74 -5.24
CA PHE A 105 -15.39 9.45 -4.57
C PHE A 105 -14.70 9.62 -3.20
N SER A 106 -13.64 10.43 -3.13
CA SER A 106 -12.90 10.60 -1.87
C SER A 106 -13.68 11.29 -0.79
N SER A 107 -14.57 12.24 -1.16
CA SER A 107 -15.48 12.88 -0.21
C SER A 107 -16.51 11.89 0.29
N TRP A 108 -17.20 11.18 -0.62
CA TRP A 108 -18.15 10.15 -0.28
C TRP A 108 -17.55 9.06 0.62
N ALA A 109 -16.35 8.57 0.29
CA ALA A 109 -15.67 7.54 1.09
C ALA A 109 -15.35 8.01 2.52
N LEU A 110 -15.09 9.30 2.73
CA LEU A 110 -14.85 9.87 4.05
C LEU A 110 -16.13 10.17 4.84
N ASP A 111 -17.16 10.65 4.15
CA ASP A 111 -18.31 11.28 4.79
C ASP A 111 -19.52 10.35 4.90
N GLU A 112 -19.64 9.34 4.01
CA GLU A 112 -20.84 8.52 3.87
C GLU A 112 -20.61 7.01 3.97
N LEU A 113 -19.44 6.49 3.48
CA LEU A 113 -19.14 5.06 3.47
C LEU A 113 -19.10 4.49 4.89
N LYS A 114 -19.63 3.28 5.06
CA LYS A 114 -19.72 2.60 6.37
C LYS A 114 -19.24 1.16 6.28
N SER A 115 -18.85 0.59 7.42
CA SER A 115 -18.68 -0.85 7.58
C SER A 115 -19.97 -1.57 7.22
N GLY A 116 -19.85 -2.63 6.42
CA GLY A 116 -20.97 -3.39 5.85
C GLY A 116 -21.41 -2.95 4.46
N ASP A 117 -21.01 -1.74 4.00
CA ASP A 117 -21.25 -1.34 2.61
C ASP A 117 -20.46 -2.20 1.65
N GLU A 118 -20.95 -2.37 0.44
CA GLU A 118 -20.32 -3.19 -0.59
C GLU A 118 -19.82 -2.33 -1.76
N LEU A 119 -18.63 -2.67 -2.23
CA LEU A 119 -17.99 -2.04 -3.39
C LEU A 119 -17.58 -3.10 -4.41
N ASP A 120 -17.59 -2.74 -5.68
CA ASP A 120 -16.92 -3.51 -6.71
C ASP A 120 -15.41 -3.25 -6.62
N VAL A 121 -14.65 -4.27 -6.29
CA VAL A 121 -13.20 -4.21 -6.09
C VAL A 121 -12.52 -5.09 -7.14
N MET A 122 -11.61 -4.50 -7.91
CA MET A 122 -10.80 -5.26 -8.86
C MET A 122 -9.69 -6.01 -8.13
N THR A 123 -9.39 -7.22 -8.58
CA THR A 123 -8.25 -8.00 -8.08
C THR A 123 -6.95 -7.21 -8.11
N PRO A 124 -6.01 -7.44 -7.16
CA PRO A 124 -4.78 -6.65 -7.04
C PRO A 124 -3.98 -6.61 -8.34
N THR A 125 -3.50 -5.42 -8.70
CA THR A 125 -2.65 -5.19 -9.87
C THR A 125 -1.53 -4.21 -9.55
N GLY A 126 -0.53 -4.10 -10.44
CA GLY A 126 0.58 -3.17 -10.30
C GLY A 126 1.93 -3.86 -10.22
N ARG A 127 2.97 -3.07 -10.52
CA ARG A 127 4.37 -3.53 -10.58
C ARG A 127 5.30 -2.71 -9.69
N PHE A 128 4.76 -1.81 -8.90
CA PHE A 128 5.53 -1.03 -7.95
C PHE A 128 5.81 -1.90 -6.72
N GLY A 129 7.03 -2.41 -6.59
CA GLY A 129 7.41 -3.30 -5.49
C GLY A 129 8.88 -3.62 -5.49
N VAL A 130 9.31 -4.34 -4.47
CA VAL A 130 10.68 -4.82 -4.30
C VAL A 130 10.63 -6.32 -4.09
N ALA A 131 11.42 -7.06 -4.88
CA ALA A 131 11.56 -8.49 -4.67
C ALA A 131 12.26 -8.76 -3.32
N HIS A 132 11.68 -9.62 -2.50
CA HIS A 132 12.28 -10.04 -1.24
C HIS A 132 13.49 -10.94 -1.50
N ALA A 133 14.52 -10.77 -0.69
CA ALA A 133 15.72 -11.60 -0.70
C ALA A 133 16.06 -12.05 0.73
N PRO A 134 15.32 -13.05 1.26
CA PRO A 134 15.57 -13.59 2.59
C PRO A 134 17.03 -14.06 2.69
N GLY A 135 17.73 -13.65 3.75
CA GLY A 135 19.14 -13.97 3.96
C GLY A 135 20.14 -12.95 3.42
N GLU A 136 19.72 -11.99 2.62
CA GLU A 136 20.54 -10.84 2.26
C GLU A 136 20.46 -9.73 3.32
N ALA A 137 21.52 -8.92 3.40
CA ALA A 137 21.58 -7.70 4.20
C ALA A 137 21.59 -6.51 3.24
N ARG A 138 20.43 -5.93 2.97
CA ARG A 138 20.26 -4.82 2.03
C ARG A 138 19.96 -3.52 2.75
N VAL A 139 20.28 -2.42 2.11
CA VAL A 139 19.82 -1.08 2.53
C VAL A 139 18.78 -0.59 1.53
N HIS A 140 17.57 -0.38 2.02
CA HIS A 140 16.48 0.18 1.25
C HIS A 140 16.28 1.64 1.62
N VAL A 141 15.93 2.46 0.64
CA VAL A 141 15.61 3.87 0.82
C VAL A 141 14.28 4.17 0.14
N GLY A 142 13.31 4.64 0.92
CA GLY A 142 11.99 5.02 0.44
C GLY A 142 11.74 6.51 0.59
N PHE A 143 11.11 7.11 -0.42
CA PHE A 143 10.64 8.48 -0.39
C PHE A 143 9.13 8.49 -0.59
N ALA A 144 8.41 9.15 0.32
CA ALA A 144 6.96 9.31 0.25
C ALA A 144 6.56 10.76 0.53
N ALA A 145 5.45 11.18 -0.04
CA ALA A 145 4.80 12.45 0.28
C ALA A 145 3.29 12.27 0.38
N GLY A 146 2.68 12.78 1.46
CA GLY A 146 1.25 12.70 1.70
C GLY A 146 0.71 11.25 1.56
N SER A 147 -0.31 11.04 0.73
CA SER A 147 -0.90 9.71 0.49
C SER A 147 0.01 8.73 -0.26
N GLY A 148 1.13 9.18 -0.84
CA GLY A 148 2.12 8.30 -1.45
C GLY A 148 2.81 7.33 -0.48
N ILE A 149 2.57 7.47 0.82
CA ILE A 149 3.01 6.53 1.85
C ILE A 149 2.30 5.16 1.73
N THR A 150 1.11 5.07 1.13
CA THR A 150 0.31 3.83 1.12
C THR A 150 1.03 2.63 0.52
N PRO A 151 1.63 2.69 -0.69
CA PRO A 151 2.41 1.55 -1.19
C PRO A 151 3.73 1.35 -0.42
N ILE A 152 4.32 2.43 0.09
CA ILE A 152 5.61 2.36 0.78
C ILE A 152 5.48 1.65 2.13
N ILE A 153 4.43 1.91 2.92
CA ILE A 153 4.24 1.22 4.21
C ILE A 153 4.01 -0.28 4.02
N SER A 154 3.29 -0.69 2.96
CA SER A 154 3.14 -2.10 2.59
C SER A 154 4.50 -2.75 2.29
N ILE A 155 5.34 -2.05 1.50
CA ILE A 155 6.69 -2.53 1.14
C ILE A 155 7.60 -2.60 2.37
N VAL A 156 7.60 -1.57 3.23
CA VAL A 156 8.40 -1.54 4.46
C VAL A 156 8.07 -2.72 5.36
N ARG A 157 6.77 -2.96 5.61
CA ARG A 157 6.30 -4.10 6.42
C ARG A 157 6.76 -5.43 5.82
N GLY A 158 6.58 -5.63 4.51
CA GLY A 158 6.98 -6.84 3.84
C GLY A 158 8.50 -7.08 3.87
N ILE A 159 9.32 -6.02 3.71
CA ILE A 159 10.77 -6.12 3.79
C ILE A 159 11.20 -6.46 5.22
N LEU A 160 10.76 -5.70 6.22
CA LEU A 160 11.18 -5.89 7.60
C LEU A 160 10.75 -7.25 8.16
N ALA A 161 9.62 -7.80 7.71
CA ALA A 161 9.18 -9.13 8.11
C ALA A 161 10.02 -10.27 7.50
N ARG A 162 10.53 -10.10 6.28
CA ARG A 162 11.15 -11.19 5.50
C ARG A 162 12.66 -11.08 5.34
N GLU A 163 13.23 -9.90 5.61
CA GLU A 163 14.66 -9.60 5.48
C GLU A 163 15.20 -9.06 6.81
N PRO A 164 15.37 -9.91 7.84
CA PRO A 164 15.70 -9.46 9.20
C PRO A 164 17.07 -8.76 9.30
N ASN A 165 17.96 -8.95 8.31
CA ASN A 165 19.27 -8.31 8.26
C ASN A 165 19.30 -7.04 7.42
N SER A 166 18.17 -6.70 6.77
CA SER A 166 18.07 -5.50 5.94
C SER A 166 17.66 -4.28 6.76
N ARG A 167 18.02 -3.10 6.26
CA ARG A 167 17.66 -1.80 6.87
C ARG A 167 16.82 -0.98 5.90
N PHE A 168 15.84 -0.26 6.44
CA PHE A 168 14.99 0.63 5.64
C PHE A 168 15.07 2.07 6.16
N PHE A 169 15.45 3.00 5.29
CA PHE A 169 15.41 4.44 5.56
C PHE A 169 14.20 5.04 4.84
N LEU A 170 13.27 5.60 5.60
CA LEU A 170 12.08 6.24 5.06
C LEU A 170 12.16 7.76 5.22
N PHE A 171 12.05 8.49 4.09
CA PHE A 171 11.87 9.93 4.06
C PHE A 171 10.41 10.23 3.72
N TYR A 172 9.68 10.76 4.68
CA TYR A 172 8.24 10.98 4.53
C TYR A 172 7.87 12.45 4.75
N GLY A 173 7.58 13.16 3.66
CA GLY A 173 7.19 14.57 3.66
C GLY A 173 5.69 14.76 3.81
N ASN A 174 5.27 15.68 4.67
CA ASN A 174 3.89 16.10 4.86
C ASN A 174 3.81 17.62 5.06
N ARG A 175 2.65 18.21 4.74
CA ARG A 175 2.43 19.65 4.94
C ARG A 175 2.31 20.03 6.42
N ALA A 176 1.72 19.12 7.22
CA ALA A 176 1.51 19.33 8.65
C ALA A 176 1.52 17.98 9.38
N THR A 177 1.85 17.99 10.66
CA THR A 177 1.95 16.78 11.50
C THR A 177 0.61 16.01 11.61
N ASN A 178 -0.51 16.72 11.69
CA ASN A 178 -1.84 16.12 11.77
C ASN A 178 -2.32 15.48 10.47
N GLY A 179 -1.61 15.69 9.36
CA GLY A 179 -1.86 15.07 8.06
C GLY A 179 -0.98 13.85 7.76
N ILE A 180 -0.15 13.39 8.71
CA ILE A 180 0.71 12.22 8.56
C ILE A 180 -0.13 10.96 8.65
N LEU A 181 -0.34 10.29 7.51
CA LEU A 181 -1.00 8.98 7.46
C LEU A 181 -0.11 7.92 8.13
N PHE A 182 -0.75 7.00 8.87
CA PHE A 182 -0.10 5.84 9.50
C PHE A 182 1.02 6.22 10.49
N ARG A 183 0.94 7.39 11.11
CA ARG A 183 1.99 7.89 12.01
C ARG A 183 2.31 6.88 13.11
N GLU A 184 1.29 6.43 13.85
CA GLU A 184 1.45 5.46 14.93
C GLU A 184 2.07 4.15 14.42
N ALA A 185 1.57 3.62 13.30
CA ALA A 185 2.08 2.40 12.72
C ALA A 185 3.54 2.51 12.25
N LEU A 186 3.97 3.69 11.78
CA LEU A 186 5.36 3.96 11.42
C LEU A 186 6.25 4.09 12.66
N GLU A 187 5.74 4.69 13.74
CA GLU A 187 6.44 4.78 15.03
C GLU A 187 6.62 3.37 15.63
N GLU A 188 5.58 2.54 15.64
CA GLU A 188 5.64 1.14 16.08
C GLU A 188 6.65 0.30 15.26
N LEU A 189 6.64 0.45 13.93
CA LEU A 189 7.61 -0.22 13.06
C LEU A 189 9.04 0.20 13.39
N LYS A 190 9.26 1.49 13.58
CA LYS A 190 10.56 2.01 13.99
C LYS A 190 11.00 1.41 15.32
N ASP A 191 10.14 1.42 16.34
CA ASP A 191 10.48 0.92 17.68
C ASP A 191 10.75 -0.59 17.68
N ARG A 192 10.00 -1.34 16.87
CA ARG A 192 10.15 -2.80 16.74
C ARG A 192 11.44 -3.21 16.03
N PHE A 193 11.90 -2.42 15.06
CA PHE A 193 13.03 -2.76 14.18
C PHE A 193 14.23 -1.82 14.33
N MET A 194 14.25 -0.98 15.37
CA MET A 194 15.46 -0.27 15.78
C MET A 194 16.38 -1.23 16.54
N GLY A 195 17.35 -1.77 15.80
CA GLY A 195 18.49 -2.49 16.32
C GLY A 195 19.78 -1.72 16.09
#